data_9328e4ee23529c8d3bdcde28e19321ae
#
_entry.id   9328e4ee23529c8d3bdcde28e19321ae
#
_cell.length_a   1.000
_cell.length_b   1.000
_cell.length_c   1.000
_cell.angle_alpha   90.00
_cell.angle_beta   90.00
_cell.angle_gamma   90.00
#
_symmetry.space_group_name_H-M   'P 1'
#
loop_
_entity.id
_entity.type
_entity.pdbx_description
1 polymer ?
#
loop_
_entity_poly.entity_id
_entity_poly.type
_entity_poly.pdbx_seq_one_letter_code
_entity_poly.pdbx_strand_id
1 'polypeptide(L)'
;MTKDIAERLMSCYSGAIFDALREKGITNCVLPPEIAPLDPSKKMAGEAFTVSGHLDLNMDPHETLLRWTDFLSKAPSGSVVVCQPNDHTIAHMGELSAETLHFKGVNGYVVDGGTRDSAFILNLGFPVFARYKTPRDVVGAWVPDSFGEDIKIGEVNISNGDYVFGDLDGVLIIPSSEAQSTVDRVEEVMSTENLVRKAILQGVDPREAYLSYGLF
;
A
#
# COMPACT_ATOMS: atom_id res chain seq x y z
N MET A 1 -7.53 5.48 -25.02
CA MET A 1 -7.41 6.10 -23.67
C MET A 1 -6.13 5.57 -23.06
N THR A 2 -5.24 6.43 -22.61
CA THR A 2 -4.07 6.02 -21.82
C THR A 2 -4.58 5.45 -20.49
N LYS A 3 -4.09 4.27 -20.10
CA LYS A 3 -4.42 3.68 -18.79
C LYS A 3 -3.96 4.64 -17.68
N ASP A 4 -4.71 4.71 -16.61
CA ASP A 4 -4.34 5.43 -15.41
C ASP A 4 -3.06 4.82 -14.78
N ILE A 5 -2.29 5.64 -14.05
CA ILE A 5 -1.03 5.22 -13.40
C ILE A 5 -1.29 4.02 -12.46
N ALA A 6 -2.36 4.07 -11.68
CA ALA A 6 -2.72 2.98 -10.78
C ALA A 6 -2.98 1.65 -11.54
N GLU A 7 -3.69 1.70 -12.67
CA GLU A 7 -3.92 0.52 -13.51
C GLU A 7 -2.63 -0.04 -14.11
N ARG A 8 -1.68 0.82 -14.48
CA ARG A 8 -0.37 0.42 -14.99
C ARG A 8 0.48 -0.23 -13.90
N LEU A 9 0.51 0.39 -12.70
CA LEU A 9 1.20 -0.15 -11.53
C LEU A 9 0.71 -1.55 -11.17
N MET A 10 -0.58 -1.85 -11.30
CA MET A 10 -1.12 -3.20 -11.03
C MET A 10 -0.51 -4.30 -11.93
N SER A 11 0.09 -3.94 -13.06
CA SER A 11 0.82 -4.86 -13.94
C SER A 11 2.29 -5.02 -13.53
N CYS A 12 2.78 -4.22 -12.58
CA CYS A 12 4.16 -4.21 -12.08
C CYS A 12 4.34 -5.14 -10.87
N TYR A 13 5.54 -5.15 -10.32
CA TYR A 13 5.90 -5.77 -9.03
C TYR A 13 6.86 -4.88 -8.27
N SER A 14 6.88 -5.01 -6.94
CA SER A 14 7.59 -4.10 -6.03
C SER A 14 9.08 -3.99 -6.31
N GLY A 15 9.77 -5.10 -6.64
CA GLY A 15 11.19 -5.09 -6.95
C GLY A 15 11.54 -4.15 -8.11
N ALA A 16 10.82 -4.24 -9.24
CA ALA A 16 11.05 -3.37 -10.41
C ALA A 16 10.72 -1.90 -10.09
N ILE A 17 9.67 -1.64 -9.30
CA ILE A 17 9.31 -0.28 -8.88
C ILE A 17 10.41 0.29 -7.99
N PHE A 18 10.91 -0.48 -7.03
CA PHE A 18 12.01 -0.06 -6.15
C PHE A 18 13.28 0.26 -6.95
N ASP A 19 13.64 -0.59 -7.90
CA ASP A 19 14.82 -0.40 -8.74
C ASP A 19 14.72 0.90 -9.57
N ALA A 20 13.57 1.16 -10.16
CA ALA A 20 13.34 2.42 -10.90
C ALA A 20 13.41 3.66 -10.00
N LEU A 21 12.91 3.59 -8.75
CA LEU A 21 13.03 4.67 -7.78
C LEU A 21 14.49 4.85 -7.31
N ARG A 22 15.19 3.74 -7.08
CA ARG A 22 16.62 3.75 -6.70
C ARG A 22 17.50 4.39 -7.77
N GLU A 23 17.22 4.16 -9.06
CA GLU A 23 17.94 4.83 -10.17
C GLU A 23 17.82 6.37 -10.09
N LYS A 24 16.75 6.88 -9.50
CA LYS A 24 16.50 8.31 -9.26
C LYS A 24 17.02 8.81 -7.91
N GLY A 25 17.67 7.95 -7.11
CA GLY A 25 18.16 8.27 -5.77
C GLY A 25 17.07 8.22 -4.69
N ILE A 26 15.88 7.70 -4.99
CA ILE A 26 14.77 7.55 -4.03
C ILE A 26 14.85 6.14 -3.44
N THR A 27 15.46 6.02 -2.27
CA THR A 27 15.66 4.72 -1.59
C THR A 27 14.83 4.58 -0.32
N ASN A 28 14.34 5.70 0.25
CA ASN A 28 13.51 5.70 1.46
C ASN A 28 12.02 5.72 1.08
N CYS A 29 11.57 4.67 0.42
CA CYS A 29 10.22 4.55 -0.14
C CYS A 29 9.52 3.25 0.25
N VAL A 30 10.18 2.35 0.99
CA VAL A 30 9.63 1.05 1.41
C VAL A 30 9.14 1.14 2.84
N LEU A 31 7.89 0.78 3.08
CA LEU A 31 7.31 0.74 4.43
C LEU A 31 7.94 -0.40 5.25
N PRO A 32 7.86 -0.33 6.59
CA PRO A 32 8.39 -1.37 7.47
C PRO A 32 7.91 -2.78 7.06
N PRO A 33 8.80 -3.79 7.04
CA PRO A 33 8.50 -5.13 6.52
C PRO A 33 7.44 -5.89 7.33
N GLU A 34 7.14 -5.43 8.54
CA GLU A 34 6.06 -5.97 9.34
C GLU A 34 4.67 -5.65 8.76
N ILE A 35 4.57 -4.60 7.92
CA ILE A 35 3.33 -4.25 7.21
C ILE A 35 3.21 -5.19 6.00
N ALA A 36 2.55 -6.31 6.21
CA ALA A 36 2.42 -7.40 5.25
C ALA A 36 0.97 -7.58 4.77
N PRO A 37 0.76 -8.14 3.56
CA PRO A 37 -0.57 -8.39 3.06
C PRO A 37 -1.32 -9.42 3.93
N LEU A 38 -2.59 -9.14 4.21
CA LEU A 38 -3.47 -10.11 4.85
C LEU A 38 -3.72 -11.31 3.93
N ASP A 39 -3.90 -11.06 2.64
CA ASP A 39 -3.98 -12.05 1.57
C ASP A 39 -2.74 -11.93 0.67
N PRO A 40 -1.82 -12.93 0.69
CA PRO A 40 -0.59 -12.92 -0.12
C PRO A 40 -0.82 -12.90 -1.64
N SER A 41 -2.03 -13.22 -2.10
CA SER A 41 -2.38 -13.20 -3.53
C SER A 41 -2.82 -11.82 -4.04
N LYS A 42 -3.04 -10.87 -3.13
CA LYS A 42 -3.57 -9.55 -3.48
C LYS A 42 -2.46 -8.53 -3.70
N LYS A 43 -2.70 -7.71 -4.71
CA LYS A 43 -1.96 -6.47 -4.94
C LYS A 43 -2.89 -5.28 -4.78
N MET A 44 -2.32 -4.11 -4.59
CA MET A 44 -3.06 -2.84 -4.64
C MET A 44 -2.20 -1.76 -5.27
N ALA A 45 -2.83 -0.81 -5.93
CA ALA A 45 -2.22 0.44 -6.38
C ALA A 45 -3.27 1.56 -6.39
N GLY A 46 -2.86 2.77 -6.06
CA GLY A 46 -3.73 3.96 -6.06
C GLY A 46 -3.05 5.16 -5.45
N GLU A 47 -3.70 6.31 -5.55
CA GLU A 47 -3.26 7.50 -4.83
C GLU A 47 -3.47 7.33 -3.32
N ALA A 48 -2.51 7.77 -2.52
CA ALA A 48 -2.58 7.74 -1.07
C ALA A 48 -3.68 8.68 -0.56
N PHE A 49 -4.61 8.16 0.21
CA PHE A 49 -5.45 8.94 1.11
C PHE A 49 -4.96 8.71 2.53
N THR A 50 -4.26 9.69 3.06
CA THR A 50 -3.58 9.59 4.35
C THR A 50 -4.53 9.83 5.52
N VAL A 51 -4.35 9.06 6.58
CA VAL A 51 -5.09 9.15 7.84
C VAL A 51 -4.12 9.04 8.99
N SER A 52 -4.19 9.94 9.96
CA SER A 52 -3.48 9.81 11.23
C SER A 52 -4.44 9.85 12.42
N GLY A 53 -3.99 9.33 13.56
CA GLY A 53 -4.74 9.35 14.80
C GLY A 53 -3.90 8.94 16.00
N HIS A 54 -4.56 8.85 17.15
CA HIS A 54 -3.90 8.48 18.41
C HIS A 54 -4.84 7.70 19.34
N LEU A 55 -4.25 7.04 20.34
CA LEU A 55 -5.00 6.40 21.42
C LEU A 55 -5.55 7.47 22.38
N ASP A 56 -6.85 7.39 22.68
CA ASP A 56 -7.52 8.08 23.77
C ASP A 56 -8.48 7.13 24.48
N LEU A 57 -8.02 6.51 25.55
CA LEU A 57 -8.78 5.54 26.33
C LEU A 57 -9.94 6.16 27.14
N ASN A 58 -10.08 7.48 27.14
CA ASN A 58 -11.18 8.20 27.75
C ASN A 58 -12.22 8.70 26.75
N MET A 59 -12.03 8.40 25.47
CA MET A 59 -12.96 8.80 24.41
C MET A 59 -14.32 8.12 24.59
N ASP A 60 -15.39 8.86 24.41
CA ASP A 60 -16.72 8.30 24.34
C ASP A 60 -16.86 7.32 23.16
N PRO A 61 -17.37 6.10 23.36
CA PRO A 61 -17.52 5.11 22.29
C PRO A 61 -18.33 5.60 21.10
N HIS A 62 -19.38 6.37 21.33
CA HIS A 62 -20.20 6.91 20.25
C HIS A 62 -19.43 7.97 19.44
N GLU A 63 -18.68 8.82 20.09
CA GLU A 63 -17.85 9.82 19.43
C GLU A 63 -16.73 9.19 18.61
N THR A 64 -16.10 8.10 19.10
CA THR A 64 -15.15 7.30 18.32
C THR A 64 -15.78 6.82 17.01
N LEU A 65 -16.99 6.25 17.08
CA LEU A 65 -17.69 5.74 15.90
C LEU A 65 -18.10 6.85 14.94
N LEU A 66 -18.52 8.01 15.42
CA LEU A 66 -18.82 9.17 14.56
C LEU A 66 -17.59 9.59 13.76
N ARG A 67 -16.45 9.76 14.41
CA ARG A 67 -15.20 10.15 13.74
C ARG A 67 -14.68 9.07 12.80
N TRP A 68 -14.80 7.80 13.20
CA TRP A 68 -14.42 6.67 12.35
C TRP A 68 -15.28 6.60 11.07
N THR A 69 -16.60 6.73 11.20
CA THR A 69 -17.51 6.71 10.05
C THR A 69 -17.36 7.97 9.19
N ASP A 70 -17.02 9.13 9.75
CA ASP A 70 -16.66 10.33 9.00
C ASP A 70 -15.40 10.10 8.14
N PHE A 71 -14.37 9.46 8.69
CA PHE A 71 -13.20 9.00 7.92
C PHE A 71 -13.60 8.11 6.73
N LEU A 72 -14.35 7.03 7.00
CA LEU A 72 -14.78 6.12 5.94
C LEU A 72 -15.59 6.83 4.84
N SER A 73 -16.40 7.81 5.24
CA SER A 73 -17.22 8.62 4.30
C SER A 73 -16.36 9.50 3.40
N LYS A 74 -15.21 9.96 3.85
CA LYS A 74 -14.30 10.86 3.10
C LYS A 74 -13.34 10.13 2.18
N ALA A 75 -13.05 8.84 2.39
CA ALA A 75 -12.14 8.09 1.56
C ALA A 75 -12.56 8.10 0.08
N PRO A 76 -11.69 8.56 -0.86
CA PRO A 76 -12.03 8.67 -2.28
C PRO A 76 -12.02 7.30 -2.97
N SER A 77 -12.89 7.12 -3.98
CA SER A 77 -12.81 5.99 -4.90
C SER A 77 -11.48 6.00 -5.66
N GLY A 78 -10.89 4.83 -5.90
CA GLY A 78 -9.62 4.67 -6.60
C GLY A 78 -8.37 4.90 -5.75
N SER A 79 -8.53 5.42 -4.52
CA SER A 79 -7.40 5.63 -3.59
C SER A 79 -6.97 4.35 -2.88
N VAL A 80 -5.78 4.39 -2.30
CA VAL A 80 -5.34 3.48 -1.23
C VAL A 80 -5.30 4.28 0.06
N VAL A 81 -6.03 3.85 1.08
CA VAL A 81 -5.96 4.48 2.40
C VAL A 81 -4.67 4.08 3.10
N VAL A 82 -3.92 5.05 3.60
CA VAL A 82 -2.69 4.84 4.38
C VAL A 82 -2.87 5.41 5.78
N CYS A 83 -2.94 4.54 6.77
CA CYS A 83 -3.23 4.90 8.15
C CYS A 83 -1.99 4.82 9.04
N GLN A 84 -1.65 5.96 9.65
CA GLN A 84 -0.67 6.08 10.72
C GLN A 84 -1.41 6.18 12.06
N PRO A 85 -1.66 5.07 12.76
CA PRO A 85 -2.48 5.09 13.96
C PRO A 85 -1.75 5.58 15.21
N ASN A 86 -0.41 5.66 15.19
CA ASN A 86 0.43 5.92 16.36
C ASN A 86 0.13 4.97 17.54
N ASP A 87 -0.27 3.75 17.21
CA ASP A 87 -0.62 2.68 18.14
C ASP A 87 -0.32 1.30 17.55
N HIS A 88 0.16 0.39 18.40
CA HIS A 88 0.41 -1.02 18.04
C HIS A 88 -0.29 -1.99 19.00
N THR A 89 -1.49 -1.65 19.49
CA THR A 89 -2.21 -2.48 20.49
C THR A 89 -3.60 -2.93 20.09
N ILE A 90 -4.23 -2.21 19.15
CA ILE A 90 -5.60 -2.47 18.68
C ILE A 90 -5.66 -2.63 17.15
N ALA A 91 -6.81 -3.04 16.62
CA ALA A 91 -7.07 -3.15 15.20
C ALA A 91 -7.74 -1.87 14.68
N HIS A 92 -7.17 -1.31 13.61
CA HIS A 92 -7.64 -0.11 12.92
C HIS A 92 -8.32 -0.45 11.58
N MET A 93 -8.69 -1.72 11.38
CA MET A 93 -9.47 -2.21 10.26
C MET A 93 -10.22 -3.48 10.67
N GLY A 94 -11.49 -3.55 10.33
CA GLY A 94 -12.35 -4.70 10.53
C GLY A 94 -13.33 -4.87 9.37
N GLU A 95 -14.22 -5.88 9.46
CA GLU A 95 -15.16 -6.30 8.41
C GLU A 95 -15.96 -5.13 7.81
N LEU A 96 -16.77 -4.45 8.62
CA LEU A 96 -17.68 -3.38 8.13
C LEU A 96 -16.93 -2.21 7.49
N SER A 97 -15.72 -1.90 7.99
CA SER A 97 -14.88 -0.86 7.42
C SER A 97 -14.30 -1.28 6.07
N ALA A 98 -13.84 -2.53 5.96
CA ALA A 98 -13.35 -3.09 4.71
C ALA A 98 -14.45 -3.17 3.65
N GLU A 99 -15.65 -3.62 4.01
CA GLU A 99 -16.82 -3.65 3.12
C GLU A 99 -17.20 -2.24 2.65
N THR A 100 -17.21 -1.26 3.56
CA THR A 100 -17.51 0.14 3.23
C THR A 100 -16.51 0.69 2.21
N LEU A 101 -15.22 0.52 2.45
CA LEU A 101 -14.18 1.02 1.55
C LEU A 101 -14.20 0.28 0.20
N HIS A 102 -14.38 -1.03 0.22
CA HIS A 102 -14.52 -1.84 -1.00
C HIS A 102 -15.73 -1.40 -1.85
N PHE A 103 -16.89 -1.22 -1.23
CA PHE A 103 -18.12 -0.77 -1.91
C PHE A 103 -17.95 0.64 -2.50
N LYS A 104 -17.20 1.51 -1.83
CA LYS A 104 -16.86 2.86 -2.34
C LYS A 104 -15.85 2.85 -3.50
N GLY A 105 -15.29 1.69 -3.84
CA GLY A 105 -14.28 1.56 -4.89
C GLY A 105 -12.88 2.03 -4.45
N VAL A 106 -12.58 1.99 -3.15
CA VAL A 106 -11.22 2.16 -2.63
C VAL A 106 -10.39 0.93 -2.99
N ASN A 107 -9.15 1.11 -3.45
CA ASN A 107 -8.33 0.05 -4.01
C ASN A 107 -7.60 -0.79 -2.95
N GLY A 108 -7.47 -0.31 -1.73
CA GLY A 108 -6.82 -1.03 -0.63
C GLY A 108 -6.62 -0.19 0.62
N TYR A 109 -6.11 -0.85 1.66
CA TYR A 109 -5.87 -0.25 2.97
C TYR A 109 -4.52 -0.70 3.52
N VAL A 110 -3.70 0.27 3.92
CA VAL A 110 -2.40 0.07 4.60
C VAL A 110 -2.49 0.65 5.99
N VAL A 111 -2.06 -0.09 6.99
CA VAL A 111 -2.00 0.43 8.35
C VAL A 111 -0.71 0.05 9.07
N ASP A 112 -0.06 1.04 9.66
CA ASP A 112 1.05 0.84 10.61
C ASP A 112 0.54 0.36 11.97
N GLY A 113 -0.34 -0.63 11.96
CA GLY A 113 -1.10 -1.14 13.10
C GLY A 113 -1.76 -2.48 12.83
N GLY A 114 -2.84 -2.76 13.54
CA GLY A 114 -3.54 -4.03 13.50
C GLY A 114 -4.77 -4.09 12.60
N THR A 115 -5.19 -5.33 12.26
CA THR A 115 -6.48 -5.65 11.65
C THR A 115 -7.22 -6.73 12.44
N ARG A 116 -8.55 -6.78 12.31
CA ARG A 116 -9.41 -7.83 12.88
C ARG A 116 -10.38 -8.37 11.81
N ASP A 117 -11.22 -9.32 12.18
CA ASP A 117 -12.24 -9.92 11.30
C ASP A 117 -11.63 -10.47 9.99
N SER A 118 -10.39 -10.98 10.08
CA SER A 118 -9.54 -11.34 8.94
C SER A 118 -10.21 -12.33 7.99
N ALA A 119 -11.01 -13.28 8.48
CA ALA A 119 -11.69 -14.26 7.62
C ALA A 119 -12.72 -13.60 6.70
N PHE A 120 -13.44 -12.58 7.18
CA PHE A 120 -14.40 -11.83 6.39
C PHE A 120 -13.70 -10.96 5.33
N ILE A 121 -12.61 -10.27 5.72
CA ILE A 121 -11.82 -9.45 4.79
C ILE A 121 -11.21 -10.32 3.68
N LEU A 122 -10.70 -11.51 4.01
CA LEU A 122 -10.18 -12.47 3.03
C LEU A 122 -11.28 -12.92 2.05
N ASN A 123 -12.48 -13.25 2.54
CA ASN A 123 -13.62 -13.64 1.70
C ASN A 123 -14.10 -12.50 0.81
N LEU A 124 -14.08 -11.26 1.30
CA LEU A 124 -14.40 -10.06 0.54
C LEU A 124 -13.37 -9.81 -0.59
N GLY A 125 -12.12 -10.22 -0.37
CA GLY A 125 -11.02 -10.00 -1.30
C GLY A 125 -10.52 -8.56 -1.37
N PHE A 126 -10.82 -7.74 -0.36
CA PHE A 126 -10.31 -6.37 -0.24
C PHE A 126 -8.85 -6.38 0.24
N PRO A 127 -7.91 -5.73 -0.47
CA PRO A 127 -6.51 -5.72 -0.09
C PRO A 127 -6.29 -4.93 1.21
N VAL A 128 -5.78 -5.62 2.25
CA VAL A 128 -5.39 -5.02 3.53
C VAL A 128 -3.95 -5.41 3.85
N PHE A 129 -3.12 -4.43 4.18
CA PHE A 129 -1.75 -4.60 4.63
C PHE A 129 -1.64 -4.07 6.05
N ALA A 130 -1.20 -4.89 6.99
CA ALA A 130 -1.16 -4.58 8.41
C ALA A 130 0.02 -5.26 9.11
N ARG A 131 0.45 -4.73 10.26
CA ARG A 131 1.55 -5.32 11.06
C ARG A 131 1.14 -6.61 11.79
N TYR A 132 -0.10 -6.66 12.28
CA TYR A 132 -0.58 -7.76 13.12
C TYR A 132 -2.10 -7.89 13.09
N LYS A 133 -2.58 -8.96 13.71
CA LYS A 133 -4.00 -9.25 13.91
C LYS A 133 -4.33 -9.24 15.40
N THR A 134 -5.45 -8.63 15.78
CA THR A 134 -5.95 -8.63 17.17
C THR A 134 -7.47 -8.46 17.17
N PRO A 135 -8.22 -9.05 18.11
CA PRO A 135 -9.67 -8.83 18.20
C PRO A 135 -10.05 -7.48 18.83
N ARG A 136 -9.10 -6.73 19.43
CA ARG A 136 -9.37 -5.42 20.02
C ARG A 136 -9.70 -4.41 18.92
N ASP A 137 -10.68 -3.53 19.16
CA ASP A 137 -11.09 -2.51 18.20
C ASP A 137 -10.79 -1.07 18.64
N VAL A 138 -11.22 -0.12 17.81
CA VAL A 138 -11.01 1.32 18.01
C VAL A 138 -12.01 1.95 19.00
N VAL A 139 -13.13 1.28 19.30
CA VAL A 139 -14.27 1.88 20.01
C VAL A 139 -13.88 2.28 21.44
N GLY A 140 -14.03 3.57 21.76
CA GLY A 140 -13.64 4.12 23.05
C GLY A 140 -12.13 4.10 23.33
N ALA A 141 -11.28 3.94 22.26
CA ALA A 141 -9.85 3.77 22.45
C ALA A 141 -9.00 4.54 21.45
N TRP A 142 -9.46 4.78 20.21
CA TRP A 142 -8.66 5.44 19.18
C TRP A 142 -9.46 6.47 18.40
N VAL A 143 -8.81 7.56 18.07
CA VAL A 143 -9.41 8.73 17.42
C VAL A 143 -8.62 9.11 16.19
N PRO A 144 -9.26 9.24 15.01
CA PRO A 144 -8.61 9.87 13.86
C PRO A 144 -8.47 11.38 14.12
N ASP A 145 -7.26 11.90 13.87
CA ASP A 145 -6.92 13.32 14.04
C ASP A 145 -7.03 14.11 12.75
N SER A 146 -6.51 13.53 11.65
CA SER A 146 -6.46 14.22 10.36
C SER A 146 -6.67 13.26 9.19
N PHE A 147 -7.16 13.84 8.09
CA PHE A 147 -7.33 13.17 6.79
C PHE A 147 -6.72 14.02 5.69
N GLY A 148 -5.89 13.42 4.84
CA GLY A 148 -5.27 14.11 3.71
C GLY A 148 -4.07 14.97 4.07
N GLU A 149 -3.55 14.89 5.29
CA GLU A 149 -2.32 15.54 5.72
C GLU A 149 -1.12 14.60 5.55
N ASP A 150 0.09 15.16 5.49
CA ASP A 150 1.31 14.37 5.44
C ASP A 150 1.47 13.52 6.70
N ILE A 151 1.89 12.26 6.51
CA ILE A 151 2.15 11.31 7.59
C ILE A 151 3.54 10.71 7.45
N LYS A 152 4.00 10.04 8.50
CA LYS A 152 5.28 9.29 8.48
C LYS A 152 5.07 7.88 9.03
N ILE A 153 5.43 6.85 8.26
CA ILE A 153 5.42 5.46 8.71
C ILE A 153 6.85 4.91 8.65
N GLY A 154 7.38 4.48 9.78
CA GLY A 154 8.80 4.18 9.91
C GLY A 154 9.64 5.42 9.55
N GLU A 155 10.52 5.28 8.55
CA GLU A 155 11.30 6.41 8.05
C GLU A 155 10.72 7.06 6.79
N VAL A 156 9.61 6.53 6.24
CA VAL A 156 9.01 6.99 4.99
C VAL A 156 8.04 8.12 5.26
N ASN A 157 8.27 9.29 4.64
CA ASN A 157 7.30 10.38 4.58
C ASN A 157 6.31 10.09 3.45
N ILE A 158 5.03 10.34 3.68
CA ILE A 158 3.94 10.03 2.75
C ILE A 158 3.06 11.27 2.66
N SER A 159 3.01 11.87 1.48
CA SER A 159 2.10 12.97 1.21
C SER A 159 0.78 12.46 0.64
N ASN A 160 -0.31 13.12 0.97
CA ASN A 160 -1.60 12.81 0.35
C ASN A 160 -1.51 13.00 -1.17
N GLY A 161 -1.92 11.99 -1.94
CA GLY A 161 -1.79 11.99 -3.40
C GLY A 161 -0.49 11.38 -3.94
N ASP A 162 0.47 10.95 -3.09
CA ASP A 162 1.53 10.05 -3.52
C ASP A 162 0.92 8.72 -3.98
N TYR A 163 1.62 7.96 -4.82
CA TYR A 163 1.12 6.64 -5.21
C TYR A 163 1.59 5.56 -4.23
N VAL A 164 0.68 4.66 -3.91
CA VAL A 164 0.95 3.47 -3.11
C VAL A 164 0.91 2.25 -4.02
N PHE A 165 1.90 1.39 -3.89
CA PHE A 165 1.89 0.06 -4.48
C PHE A 165 2.15 -0.98 -3.39
N GLY A 166 1.37 -2.04 -3.36
CA GLY A 166 1.57 -3.15 -2.42
C GLY A 166 1.39 -4.50 -3.10
N ASP A 167 2.32 -5.42 -2.83
CA ASP A 167 2.26 -6.83 -3.21
C ASP A 167 2.80 -7.74 -2.10
N LEU A 168 3.12 -9.00 -2.43
CA LEU A 168 3.61 -9.98 -1.45
C LEU A 168 4.91 -9.55 -0.75
N ASP A 169 5.76 -8.78 -1.42
CA ASP A 169 7.08 -8.38 -0.91
C ASP A 169 7.00 -7.13 -0.01
N GLY A 170 5.88 -6.40 -0.01
CA GLY A 170 5.67 -5.25 0.86
C GLY A 170 4.95 -4.09 0.20
N VAL A 171 5.10 -2.91 0.80
CA VAL A 171 4.44 -1.67 0.36
C VAL A 171 5.47 -0.61 0.01
N LEU A 172 5.29 0.01 -1.15
CA LEU A 172 6.09 1.12 -1.68
C LEU A 172 5.26 2.39 -1.76
N ILE A 173 5.91 3.51 -1.45
CA ILE A 173 5.39 4.86 -1.67
C ILE A 173 6.17 5.49 -2.82
N ILE A 174 5.45 5.97 -3.81
CA ILE A 174 6.00 6.60 -5.01
C ILE A 174 5.58 8.07 -4.98
N PRO A 175 6.53 9.02 -4.87
CA PRO A 175 6.17 10.44 -4.90
C PRO A 175 5.34 10.77 -6.14
N SER A 176 4.28 11.55 -5.98
CA SER A 176 3.35 11.89 -7.07
C SER A 176 4.07 12.51 -8.27
N SER A 177 5.09 13.35 -8.03
CA SER A 177 5.93 13.96 -9.07
C SER A 177 6.73 12.96 -9.89
N GLU A 178 6.99 11.76 -9.37
CA GLU A 178 7.80 10.72 -9.99
C GLU A 178 6.98 9.55 -10.56
N ALA A 179 5.68 9.52 -10.27
CA ALA A 179 4.85 8.35 -10.54
C ALA A 179 4.82 7.99 -12.04
N GLN A 180 4.60 8.97 -12.92
CA GLN A 180 4.56 8.74 -14.38
C GLN A 180 5.90 8.21 -14.90
N SER A 181 7.01 8.89 -14.57
CA SER A 181 8.34 8.50 -15.04
C SER A 181 8.82 7.16 -14.43
N THR A 182 8.35 6.84 -13.21
CA THR A 182 8.65 5.55 -12.58
C THR A 182 7.93 4.42 -13.30
N VAL A 183 6.62 4.53 -13.54
CA VAL A 183 5.88 3.47 -14.22
C VAL A 183 6.35 3.26 -15.65
N ASP A 184 6.69 4.35 -16.38
CA ASP A 184 7.28 4.25 -17.73
C ASP A 184 8.59 3.45 -17.70
N ARG A 185 9.46 3.74 -16.73
CA ARG A 185 10.73 3.04 -16.56
C ARG A 185 10.54 1.58 -16.18
N VAL A 186 9.61 1.28 -15.28
CA VAL A 186 9.30 -0.11 -14.87
C VAL A 186 8.82 -0.94 -16.05
N GLU A 187 7.93 -0.42 -16.89
CA GLU A 187 7.44 -1.14 -18.07
C GLU A 187 8.57 -1.44 -19.05
N GLU A 188 9.52 -0.51 -19.26
CA GLU A 188 10.72 -0.71 -20.08
C GLU A 188 11.61 -1.83 -19.49
N VAL A 189 11.92 -1.76 -18.19
CA VAL A 189 12.75 -2.75 -17.47
C VAL A 189 12.12 -4.13 -17.56
N MET A 190 10.83 -4.27 -17.24
CA MET A 190 10.10 -5.55 -17.31
C MET A 190 10.12 -6.16 -18.72
N SER A 191 10.08 -5.33 -19.76
CA SER A 191 10.24 -5.80 -21.15
C SER A 191 11.61 -6.42 -21.40
N THR A 192 12.68 -5.80 -20.89
CA THR A 192 14.06 -6.28 -21.01
C THR A 192 14.30 -7.53 -20.16
N GLU A 193 13.80 -7.57 -18.93
CA GLU A 193 13.88 -8.75 -18.06
C GLU A 193 13.25 -9.99 -18.69
N ASN A 194 12.17 -9.83 -19.42
CA ASN A 194 11.56 -10.95 -20.14
C ASN A 194 12.49 -11.54 -21.20
N LEU A 195 13.33 -10.72 -21.85
CA LEU A 195 14.34 -11.19 -22.80
C LEU A 195 15.47 -11.94 -22.08
N VAL A 196 15.97 -11.39 -20.97
CA VAL A 196 17.00 -12.04 -20.12
C VAL A 196 16.51 -13.39 -19.61
N ARG A 197 15.30 -13.42 -19.04
CA ARG A 197 14.67 -14.66 -18.56
C ARG A 197 14.55 -15.70 -19.64
N LYS A 198 14.12 -15.30 -20.84
CA LYS A 198 14.02 -16.23 -21.99
C LYS A 198 15.37 -16.78 -22.38
N ALA A 199 16.43 -15.97 -22.42
CA ALA A 199 17.79 -16.41 -22.73
C ALA A 199 18.30 -17.42 -21.69
N ILE A 200 18.12 -17.13 -20.39
CA ILE A 200 18.53 -18.03 -19.29
C ILE A 200 17.79 -19.36 -19.38
N LEU A 201 16.48 -19.35 -19.62
CA LEU A 201 15.67 -20.58 -19.77
C LEU A 201 16.04 -21.39 -21.01
N GLN A 202 16.72 -20.79 -21.99
CA GLN A 202 17.32 -21.48 -23.17
C GLN A 202 18.75 -21.97 -22.92
N GLY A 203 19.28 -21.81 -21.69
CA GLY A 203 20.59 -22.31 -21.29
C GLY A 203 21.75 -21.33 -21.50
N VAL A 204 21.45 -20.05 -21.78
CA VAL A 204 22.49 -19.01 -21.81
C VAL A 204 23.03 -18.82 -20.41
N ASP A 205 24.35 -18.75 -20.27
CA ASP A 205 25.02 -18.47 -19.00
C ASP A 205 24.53 -17.11 -18.42
N PRO A 206 24.22 -17.02 -17.12
CA PRO A 206 23.71 -15.79 -16.52
C PRO A 206 24.62 -14.58 -16.70
N ARG A 207 25.94 -14.76 -16.65
CA ARG A 207 26.92 -13.69 -16.86
C ARG A 207 26.90 -13.20 -18.31
N GLU A 208 26.78 -14.14 -19.28
CA GLU A 208 26.67 -13.78 -20.71
C GLU A 208 25.35 -13.06 -20.98
N ALA A 209 24.25 -13.49 -20.36
CA ALA A 209 22.96 -12.81 -20.45
C ALA A 209 23.07 -11.37 -19.89
N TYR A 210 23.64 -11.19 -18.70
CA TYR A 210 23.88 -9.86 -18.12
C TYR A 210 24.72 -8.95 -19.04
N LEU A 211 25.85 -9.48 -19.57
CA LEU A 211 26.74 -8.71 -20.46
C LEU A 211 26.04 -8.32 -21.77
N SER A 212 25.07 -9.12 -22.23
CA SER A 212 24.35 -8.89 -23.49
C SER A 212 23.20 -7.90 -23.34
N TYR A 213 22.50 -7.91 -22.21
CA TYR A 213 21.29 -7.14 -22.00
C TYR A 213 21.46 -5.96 -21.01
N GLY A 214 22.55 -5.96 -20.23
CA GLY A 214 22.84 -4.91 -19.23
C GLY A 214 21.93 -4.92 -17.99
N LEU A 215 21.14 -5.99 -17.82
CA LEU A 215 20.16 -6.15 -16.75
C LEU A 215 20.16 -7.62 -16.26
N PHE A 216 19.91 -7.80 -14.95
CA PHE A 216 19.77 -9.13 -14.35
C PHE A 216 18.83 -9.08 -13.15
#